data_da7defda849360176e922075c8a43ab6
#
_entry.id   da7defda849360176e922075c8a43ab6
#
_cell.length_a   1.000
_cell.length_b   1.000
_cell.length_c   1.000
_cell.angle_alpha   90.00
_cell.angle_beta   90.00
_cell.angle_gamma   90.00
#
_symmetry.space_group_name_H-M   'P 1'
#
loop_
_entity.id
_entity.type
_entity.pdbx_description
1 polymer ?
#
loop_
_entity_poly.entity_id
_entity_poly.type
_entity_poly.pdbx_seq_one_letter_code
_entity_poly.pdbx_strand_id
1 'polypeptide(L)'
;APKNGMVDAESVEELSRVVDEDGNTRHNQAMVKEVQAALFGPKIYGDKEAELGDLIAQSIEKYSEKKEKQGKSAEEQLIDHVSSQLTSSLLSYANEHSETTADLLTKRNQNAASVRIKKEVNEQFGAHCYQASIEKKQIDLQCQHDCQGKTTQQQRELHQKAEEKKRVIDEKLSETLSEKAKKLLEKGTEILADTIEQQRIDKKKGETNEQVRDHLRGFSRTIPSFLMGYGDDDTTLQNFDSRVPDEVFLEVTSVTKEQFHLLRDGGDFVNEETGELEHSAGHFFDEVVFNDSVKEFMKLRRRLANYFEATSDEDIFNYIPPQKTNQIFTPKKVVRKMMDLLEEENPGCFDDPDKTFADLYMKSGQYITEIVKRLYNSEGMRRAFPNDEERLRHIFKHQVYGLAPTECIYRIALRYILGFDDTILIAENEHNLRFADSLPAAKAGEMETFLDSVFKS
;
A
#
# COMPACT_ATOMS: atom_id res chain seq x y z
N ALA A 1 7.70 -6.73 8.81
CA ALA A 1 6.29 -6.70 8.41
C ALA A 1 5.45 -7.35 9.49
N PRO A 2 4.36 -6.75 9.95
CA PRO A 2 3.51 -7.35 10.96
C PRO A 2 2.93 -8.66 10.43
N LYS A 3 3.19 -9.73 11.13
CA LYS A 3 2.82 -11.10 10.73
C LYS A 3 1.30 -11.37 10.69
N ASN A 4 0.46 -10.40 11.03
CA ASN A 4 -0.97 -10.60 11.27
C ASN A 4 -1.90 -9.75 10.40
N GLY A 5 -1.42 -9.12 9.32
CA GLY A 5 -2.26 -8.30 8.43
C GLY A 5 -2.85 -7.05 9.08
N MET A 6 -2.21 -6.53 10.12
CA MET A 6 -2.58 -5.28 10.78
C MET A 6 -1.86 -4.11 10.12
N VAL A 7 -2.51 -2.94 10.07
CA VAL A 7 -1.88 -1.70 9.61
C VAL A 7 -0.81 -1.30 10.61
N ASP A 8 0.40 -1.02 10.15
CA ASP A 8 1.42 -0.41 10.99
C ASP A 8 1.58 1.08 10.65
N ALA A 9 1.83 1.85 11.68
CA ALA A 9 1.91 3.30 11.60
C ALA A 9 3.03 3.79 10.67
N GLU A 10 4.17 3.09 10.72
CA GLU A 10 5.35 3.42 9.93
C GLU A 10 5.07 3.35 8.43
N SER A 11 4.33 2.30 7.97
CA SER A 11 3.93 2.18 6.55
C SER A 11 3.01 3.31 6.09
N VAL A 12 2.12 3.80 6.97
CA VAL A 12 1.23 4.93 6.66
C VAL A 12 2.02 6.22 6.53
N GLU A 13 2.91 6.49 7.47
CA GLU A 13 3.79 7.65 7.42
C GLU A 13 4.69 7.62 6.19
N GLU A 14 5.30 6.48 5.85
CA GLU A 14 6.10 6.35 4.64
C GLU A 14 5.32 6.67 3.37
N LEU A 15 4.07 6.24 3.25
CA LEU A 15 3.24 6.55 2.10
C LEU A 15 3.00 8.05 1.97
N SER A 16 2.68 8.74 3.06
CA SER A 16 2.43 10.18 3.06
C SER A 16 3.69 11.02 2.79
N ARG A 17 4.89 10.48 3.02
CA ARG A 17 6.16 11.12 2.64
C ARG A 17 6.45 11.10 1.15
N VAL A 18 5.97 10.10 0.42
CA VAL A 18 6.29 9.93 -1.01
C VAL A 18 5.21 10.40 -1.97
N VAL A 19 4.07 10.86 -1.48
CA VAL A 19 2.96 11.39 -2.28
C VAL A 19 2.58 12.81 -1.85
N ASP A 20 2.07 13.61 -2.80
CA ASP A 20 1.45 14.89 -2.51
C ASP A 20 -0.05 14.73 -2.20
N GLU A 21 -0.74 15.86 -1.96
CA GLU A 21 -2.18 15.90 -1.66
C GLU A 21 -3.05 15.30 -2.76
N ASP A 22 -2.59 15.36 -4.02
CA ASP A 22 -3.27 14.79 -5.18
C ASP A 22 -2.90 13.32 -5.44
N GLY A 23 -2.06 12.72 -4.59
CA GLY A 23 -1.58 11.36 -4.70
C GLY A 23 -0.47 11.17 -5.74
N ASN A 24 0.16 12.27 -6.22
CA ASN A 24 1.29 12.20 -7.12
C ASN A 24 2.59 11.97 -6.36
N THR A 25 3.58 11.41 -7.03
CA THR A 25 4.90 11.20 -6.43
C THR A 25 5.61 12.53 -6.19
N ARG A 26 6.07 12.77 -4.97
CA ARG A 26 6.88 13.96 -4.62
C ARG A 26 8.24 13.88 -5.30
N HIS A 27 8.67 15.00 -5.87
CA HIS A 27 9.96 15.14 -6.51
C HIS A 27 10.87 16.06 -5.70
N ASN A 28 12.07 15.59 -5.33
CA ASN A 28 13.03 16.34 -4.55
C ASN A 28 14.26 16.71 -5.39
N GLN A 29 14.37 17.99 -5.79
CA GLN A 29 15.48 18.51 -6.58
C GLN A 29 16.84 18.43 -5.88
N ALA A 30 16.87 18.47 -4.55
CA ALA A 30 18.12 18.33 -3.78
C ALA A 30 18.67 16.90 -3.92
N MET A 31 17.81 15.89 -3.84
CA MET A 31 18.18 14.49 -4.02
C MET A 31 18.71 14.20 -5.44
N VAL A 32 18.14 14.84 -6.46
CA VAL A 32 18.65 14.74 -7.85
C VAL A 32 20.09 15.25 -7.93
N LYS A 33 20.39 16.37 -7.30
CA LYS A 33 21.76 16.91 -7.27
C LYS A 33 22.74 16.02 -6.51
N GLU A 34 22.30 15.40 -5.41
CA GLU A 34 23.11 14.44 -4.67
C GLU A 34 23.41 13.20 -5.50
N VAL A 35 22.39 12.65 -6.16
CA VAL A 35 22.54 11.50 -7.07
C VAL A 35 23.46 11.88 -8.24
N GLN A 36 23.30 13.05 -8.84
CA GLN A 36 24.17 13.54 -9.91
C GLN A 36 25.62 13.66 -9.45
N ALA A 37 25.86 14.22 -8.29
CA ALA A 37 27.21 14.35 -7.72
C ALA A 37 27.85 12.98 -7.39
N ALA A 38 27.06 12.05 -6.85
CA ALA A 38 27.52 10.71 -6.50
C ALA A 38 27.89 9.86 -7.74
N LEU A 39 27.10 10.01 -8.81
CA LEU A 39 27.31 9.22 -10.04
C LEU A 39 28.43 9.77 -10.94
N PHE A 40 28.53 11.08 -11.05
CA PHE A 40 29.34 11.68 -12.09
C PHE A 40 30.53 12.47 -11.54
N GLY A 41 30.43 13.03 -10.35
CA GLY A 41 31.48 13.85 -9.77
C GLY A 41 31.95 15.01 -10.69
N PRO A 42 32.87 15.86 -10.24
CA PRO A 42 33.37 16.96 -11.08
C PRO A 42 34.33 16.50 -12.21
N LYS A 43 34.88 15.30 -12.13
CA LYS A 43 35.85 14.81 -13.10
C LYS A 43 35.25 14.51 -14.48
N ILE A 44 34.00 14.15 -14.55
CA ILE A 44 33.35 13.83 -15.83
C ILE A 44 33.41 14.97 -16.83
N TYR A 45 33.34 16.22 -16.36
CA TYR A 45 33.37 17.37 -17.25
C TYR A 45 34.75 17.59 -17.88
N GLY A 46 35.84 17.23 -17.21
CA GLY A 46 37.17 17.28 -17.79
C GLY A 46 37.45 16.18 -18.78
N ASP A 47 37.04 14.96 -18.46
CA ASP A 47 37.36 13.78 -19.25
C ASP A 47 36.43 13.59 -20.45
N LYS A 48 35.14 13.95 -20.33
CA LYS A 48 34.12 13.63 -21.32
C LYS A 48 33.73 14.83 -22.21
N GLU A 49 34.04 16.05 -21.84
CA GLU A 49 33.74 17.24 -22.66
C GLU A 49 34.50 17.23 -24.01
N ALA A 50 35.78 16.93 -23.98
CA ALA A 50 36.59 16.81 -25.18
C ALA A 50 36.16 15.62 -26.06
N GLU A 51 35.90 14.45 -25.46
CA GLU A 51 35.41 13.26 -26.19
C GLU A 51 34.04 13.55 -26.85
N LEU A 52 33.15 14.29 -26.19
CA LEU A 52 31.86 14.67 -26.77
C LEU A 52 32.03 15.68 -27.89
N GLY A 53 32.92 16.65 -27.76
CA GLY A 53 33.26 17.60 -28.84
C GLY A 53 33.77 16.87 -30.09
N ASP A 54 34.72 15.92 -29.93
CA ASP A 54 35.22 15.11 -31.03
C ASP A 54 34.13 14.23 -31.64
N LEU A 55 33.27 13.66 -30.84
CA LEU A 55 32.13 12.87 -31.32
C LEU A 55 31.18 13.72 -32.16
N ILE A 56 30.89 14.94 -31.75
CA ILE A 56 30.03 15.87 -32.48
C ILE A 56 30.67 16.19 -33.84
N ALA A 57 31.97 16.54 -33.88
CA ALA A 57 32.69 16.84 -35.11
C ALA A 57 32.69 15.65 -36.09
N GLN A 58 33.01 14.45 -35.62
CA GLN A 58 32.99 13.21 -36.43
C GLN A 58 31.58 12.88 -36.93
N SER A 59 30.55 13.16 -36.11
CA SER A 59 29.16 12.92 -36.50
C SER A 59 28.72 13.85 -37.60
N ILE A 60 29.11 15.12 -37.57
CA ILE A 60 28.83 16.08 -38.62
C ILE A 60 29.50 15.65 -39.93
N GLU A 61 30.77 15.31 -39.92
CA GLU A 61 31.49 14.79 -41.07
C GLU A 61 30.82 13.55 -41.69
N LYS A 62 30.40 12.62 -40.82
CA LYS A 62 29.76 11.37 -41.23
C LYS A 62 28.35 11.52 -41.79
N TYR A 63 27.56 12.48 -41.32
CA TYR A 63 26.15 12.61 -41.67
C TYR A 63 25.83 13.79 -42.54
N SER A 64 26.76 14.76 -42.75
CA SER A 64 26.52 15.95 -43.57
C SER A 64 26.18 15.68 -45.03
N GLU A 65 26.66 14.54 -45.59
CA GLU A 65 26.47 14.15 -46.97
C GLU A 65 25.52 12.95 -47.18
N LYS A 66 24.94 12.40 -46.11
CA LYS A 66 24.07 11.22 -46.24
C LYS A 66 22.68 11.58 -46.77
N LYS A 67 22.29 10.88 -47.85
CA LYS A 67 20.89 10.89 -48.35
C LYS A 67 19.95 10.33 -47.29
N GLU A 68 18.69 10.77 -47.32
CA GLU A 68 17.62 10.24 -46.47
C GLU A 68 17.70 8.71 -46.37
N LYS A 69 17.78 8.21 -45.15
CA LYS A 69 17.78 6.78 -44.82
C LYS A 69 16.59 6.47 -43.97
N GLN A 70 15.72 5.58 -44.43
CA GLN A 70 14.49 5.20 -43.72
C GLN A 70 13.53 6.38 -43.38
N GLY A 71 13.46 7.40 -44.28
CA GLY A 71 12.58 8.57 -44.08
C GLY A 71 13.12 9.59 -43.05
N LYS A 72 14.38 9.50 -42.62
CA LYS A 72 15.02 10.47 -41.71
C LYS A 72 15.98 11.37 -42.47
N SER A 73 15.92 12.68 -42.20
CA SER A 73 16.87 13.65 -42.74
C SER A 73 18.31 13.43 -42.18
N ALA A 74 19.29 14.07 -42.80
CA ALA A 74 20.67 14.02 -42.33
C ALA A 74 20.80 14.60 -40.90
N GLU A 75 20.06 15.67 -40.62
CA GLU A 75 20.01 16.32 -39.31
C GLU A 75 19.42 15.40 -38.23
N GLU A 76 18.33 14.69 -38.53
CA GLU A 76 17.72 13.72 -37.62
C GLU A 76 18.65 12.56 -37.32
N GLN A 77 19.40 12.09 -38.34
CA GLN A 77 20.40 11.05 -38.18
C GLN A 77 21.55 11.51 -37.30
N LEU A 78 22.02 12.74 -37.41
CA LEU A 78 23.03 13.36 -36.56
C LEU A 78 22.57 13.42 -35.09
N ILE A 79 21.39 13.96 -34.85
CA ILE A 79 20.80 14.09 -33.51
C ILE A 79 20.61 12.71 -32.87
N ASP A 80 20.10 11.74 -33.62
CA ASP A 80 19.94 10.36 -33.15
C ASP A 80 21.28 9.73 -32.76
N HIS A 81 22.32 9.94 -33.58
CA HIS A 81 23.64 9.38 -33.30
C HIS A 81 24.30 10.01 -32.07
N VAL A 82 24.34 11.33 -31.98
CA VAL A 82 24.90 12.05 -30.83
C VAL A 82 24.15 11.69 -29.54
N SER A 83 22.83 11.67 -29.59
CA SER A 83 21.98 11.32 -28.43
C SER A 83 22.26 9.90 -27.93
N SER A 84 22.38 8.95 -28.85
CA SER A 84 22.64 7.54 -28.52
C SER A 84 24.04 7.36 -27.90
N GLN A 85 25.06 7.99 -28.47
CA GLN A 85 26.43 7.91 -27.98
C GLN A 85 26.61 8.62 -26.63
N LEU A 86 26.01 9.80 -26.47
CA LEU A 86 26.00 10.51 -25.19
C LEU A 86 25.33 9.68 -24.11
N THR A 87 24.15 9.10 -24.37
CA THR A 87 23.46 8.24 -23.43
C THR A 87 24.32 7.04 -23.05
N SER A 88 24.92 6.35 -24.01
CA SER A 88 25.79 5.19 -23.76
C SER A 88 27.02 5.55 -22.95
N SER A 89 27.66 6.69 -23.26
CA SER A 89 28.83 7.18 -22.53
C SER A 89 28.51 7.51 -21.07
N LEU A 90 27.38 8.20 -20.83
CA LEU A 90 26.92 8.53 -19.47
C LEU A 90 26.55 7.29 -18.66
N LEU A 91 25.87 6.32 -19.28
CA LEU A 91 25.51 5.05 -18.63
C LEU A 91 26.77 4.21 -18.31
N SER A 92 27.74 4.15 -19.22
CA SER A 92 29.00 3.44 -18.96
C SER A 92 29.74 4.09 -17.80
N TYR A 93 29.86 5.41 -17.81
CA TYR A 93 30.53 6.15 -16.74
C TYR A 93 29.86 5.94 -15.38
N ALA A 94 28.53 6.00 -15.32
CA ALA A 94 27.79 5.74 -14.10
C ALA A 94 27.98 4.30 -13.58
N ASN A 95 28.01 3.30 -14.46
CA ASN A 95 28.23 1.92 -14.09
C ASN A 95 29.66 1.65 -13.59
N GLU A 96 30.66 2.37 -14.11
CA GLU A 96 32.04 2.21 -13.70
C GLU A 96 32.35 2.86 -12.34
N HIS A 97 31.61 3.88 -11.95
CA HIS A 97 31.89 4.71 -10.78
C HIS A 97 30.93 4.53 -9.61
N SER A 98 29.92 3.68 -9.73
CA SER A 98 28.90 3.50 -8.69
C SER A 98 28.51 2.03 -8.51
N GLU A 99 28.90 1.44 -7.39
CA GLU A 99 28.50 0.08 -6.99
C GLU A 99 27.00 -0.01 -6.58
N THR A 100 26.39 1.12 -6.20
CA THR A 100 25.03 1.15 -5.63
C THR A 100 23.92 1.40 -6.65
N THR A 101 24.24 1.74 -7.90
CA THR A 101 23.28 2.16 -8.92
C THR A 101 22.96 1.10 -9.98
N ALA A 102 23.69 -0.01 -10.03
CA ALA A 102 23.45 -1.07 -11.02
C ALA A 102 22.01 -1.58 -11.03
N ASP A 103 21.39 -1.71 -9.85
CA ASP A 103 20.01 -2.16 -9.71
C ASP A 103 18.97 -1.11 -10.15
N LEU A 104 19.35 0.16 -10.20
CA LEU A 104 18.46 1.27 -10.59
C LEU A 104 18.54 1.59 -12.08
N LEU A 105 19.58 1.14 -12.79
CA LEU A 105 19.76 1.34 -14.22
C LEU A 105 19.10 0.22 -15.05
N THR A 106 17.83 -0.05 -14.79
CA THR A 106 17.05 -1.03 -15.57
C THR A 106 16.95 -0.60 -17.05
N LYS A 107 16.72 -1.54 -17.97
CA LYS A 107 16.49 -1.24 -19.41
C LYS A 107 15.37 -0.21 -19.62
N ARG A 108 14.34 -0.23 -18.77
CA ARG A 108 13.23 0.74 -18.85
C ARG A 108 13.71 2.16 -18.56
N ASN A 109 14.57 2.34 -17.57
CA ASN A 109 15.11 3.65 -17.19
C ASN A 109 16.11 4.17 -18.20
N GLN A 110 16.97 3.29 -18.72
CA GLN A 110 17.89 3.61 -19.78
C GLN A 110 17.12 4.14 -21.01
N ASN A 111 16.00 3.51 -21.38
CA ASN A 111 15.14 3.97 -22.45
C ASN A 111 14.48 5.31 -22.15
N ALA A 112 13.98 5.50 -20.91
CA ALA A 112 13.37 6.77 -20.51
C ALA A 112 14.39 7.93 -20.53
N ALA A 113 15.58 7.72 -19.97
CA ALA A 113 16.68 8.69 -20.01
C ALA A 113 17.10 8.99 -21.45
N SER A 114 17.23 7.96 -22.31
CA SER A 114 17.59 8.13 -23.72
C SER A 114 16.61 9.02 -24.49
N VAL A 115 15.31 8.84 -24.27
CA VAL A 115 14.27 9.70 -24.91
C VAL A 115 14.41 11.14 -24.44
N ARG A 116 14.64 11.39 -23.15
CA ARG A 116 14.80 12.73 -22.58
C ARG A 116 16.10 13.39 -23.05
N ILE A 117 17.22 12.64 -23.10
CA ILE A 117 18.50 13.12 -23.63
C ILE A 117 18.38 13.47 -25.11
N LYS A 118 17.69 12.64 -25.90
CA LYS A 118 17.45 12.95 -27.31
C LYS A 118 16.65 14.25 -27.49
N LYS A 119 15.65 14.49 -26.66
CA LYS A 119 14.88 15.73 -26.66
C LYS A 119 15.79 16.93 -26.38
N GLU A 120 16.63 16.83 -25.37
CA GLU A 120 17.60 17.89 -25.01
C GLU A 120 18.60 18.17 -26.14
N VAL A 121 19.18 17.13 -26.77
CA VAL A 121 20.08 17.28 -27.92
C VAL A 121 19.34 17.98 -29.08
N ASN A 122 18.10 17.61 -29.36
CA ASN A 122 17.32 18.24 -30.41
C ASN A 122 17.01 19.73 -30.10
N GLU A 123 16.73 20.06 -28.83
CA GLU A 123 16.52 21.45 -28.42
C GLU A 123 17.77 22.32 -28.59
N GLN A 124 18.95 21.73 -28.30
CA GLN A 124 20.20 22.47 -28.44
C GLN A 124 20.78 22.52 -29.87
N PHE A 125 20.57 21.47 -30.65
CA PHE A 125 21.18 21.31 -31.98
C PHE A 125 20.22 21.60 -33.13
N GLY A 126 18.92 21.34 -32.96
CA GLY A 126 17.95 21.27 -34.05
C GLY A 126 17.89 22.54 -34.89
N ALA A 127 17.86 23.72 -34.25
CA ALA A 127 17.82 25.00 -34.98
C ALA A 127 19.08 25.24 -35.81
N HIS A 128 20.25 24.92 -35.30
CA HIS A 128 21.53 25.10 -36.01
C HIS A 128 21.67 24.12 -37.18
N CYS A 129 21.31 22.85 -36.95
CA CYS A 129 21.31 21.83 -38.00
C CYS A 129 20.32 22.21 -39.13
N TYR A 130 19.12 22.67 -38.79
CA TYR A 130 18.12 23.10 -39.74
C TYR A 130 18.61 24.29 -40.58
N GLN A 131 19.22 25.30 -39.94
CA GLN A 131 19.77 26.44 -40.63
C GLN A 131 20.90 26.05 -41.61
N ALA A 132 21.82 25.22 -41.16
CA ALA A 132 22.90 24.70 -42.03
C ALA A 132 22.35 23.92 -43.23
N SER A 133 21.29 23.13 -43.04
CA SER A 133 20.61 22.40 -44.09
C SER A 133 20.01 23.35 -45.16
N ILE A 134 19.37 24.45 -44.74
CA ILE A 134 18.81 25.44 -45.64
C ILE A 134 19.93 26.09 -46.46
N GLU A 135 21.00 26.51 -45.81
CA GLU A 135 22.15 27.16 -46.48
C GLU A 135 22.79 26.22 -47.54
N LYS A 136 22.98 24.95 -47.20
CA LYS A 136 23.49 23.94 -48.15
C LYS A 136 22.55 23.73 -49.34
N LYS A 137 21.24 23.64 -49.11
CA LYS A 137 20.24 23.53 -50.18
C LYS A 137 20.26 24.73 -51.11
N GLN A 138 20.44 25.94 -50.57
CA GLN A 138 20.59 27.15 -51.40
C GLN A 138 21.82 27.11 -52.27
N ILE A 139 22.97 26.62 -51.75
CA ILE A 139 24.21 26.43 -52.52
C ILE A 139 23.97 25.41 -53.63
N ASP A 140 23.29 24.29 -53.38
CA ASP A 140 22.98 23.29 -54.40
C ASP A 140 22.08 23.85 -55.51
N LEU A 141 21.02 24.58 -55.16
CA LEU A 141 20.12 25.21 -56.09
C LEU A 141 20.86 26.26 -56.98
N GLN A 142 21.71 27.08 -56.34
CA GLN A 142 22.52 28.05 -57.07
C GLN A 142 23.51 27.37 -58.01
N CYS A 143 24.21 26.30 -57.53
CA CYS A 143 25.10 25.53 -58.36
C CYS A 143 24.38 24.87 -59.54
N GLN A 144 23.20 24.33 -59.37
CA GLN A 144 22.39 23.77 -60.45
C GLN A 144 22.00 24.84 -61.48
N HIS A 145 21.61 26.02 -61.02
CA HIS A 145 21.30 27.16 -61.93
C HIS A 145 22.52 27.61 -62.70
N ASP A 146 23.69 27.77 -62.03
CA ASP A 146 24.93 28.25 -62.64
C ASP A 146 25.53 27.23 -63.62
N CYS A 147 25.21 25.94 -63.48
CA CYS A 147 25.66 24.84 -64.34
C CYS A 147 24.89 24.79 -65.68
N GLN A 148 23.72 25.47 -65.80
CA GLN A 148 22.92 25.48 -67.03
C GLN A 148 23.67 26.14 -68.18
N GLY A 149 23.78 25.37 -69.29
CA GLY A 149 24.48 25.88 -70.52
C GLY A 149 26.01 25.90 -70.43
N LYS A 150 26.61 25.36 -69.39
CA LYS A 150 28.08 25.28 -69.20
C LYS A 150 28.65 23.98 -69.75
N THR A 151 29.98 24.01 -70.12
CA THR A 151 30.72 22.82 -70.50
C THR A 151 30.96 21.87 -69.26
N THR A 152 31.23 20.59 -69.52
CA THR A 152 31.47 19.62 -68.52
C THR A 152 32.60 20.00 -67.56
N GLN A 153 33.64 20.63 -68.05
CA GLN A 153 34.78 21.11 -67.24
C GLN A 153 34.35 22.26 -66.32
N GLN A 154 33.60 23.23 -66.80
CA GLN A 154 33.06 24.38 -66.05
C GLN A 154 32.06 23.91 -65.00
N GLN A 155 31.23 22.91 -65.31
CA GLN A 155 30.34 22.30 -64.32
C GLN A 155 31.09 21.65 -63.16
N ARG A 156 32.19 20.91 -63.45
CA ARG A 156 33.04 20.32 -62.42
C ARG A 156 33.66 21.36 -61.47
N GLU A 157 34.15 22.47 -62.03
CA GLU A 157 34.68 23.59 -61.24
C GLU A 157 33.62 24.25 -60.34
N LEU A 158 32.38 24.40 -60.83
CA LEU A 158 31.27 24.93 -60.07
C LEU A 158 30.82 23.99 -58.96
N HIS A 159 30.75 22.69 -59.23
CA HIS A 159 30.46 21.68 -58.19
C HIS A 159 31.55 21.66 -57.09
N GLN A 160 32.84 21.72 -57.49
CA GLN A 160 33.93 21.77 -56.53
C GLN A 160 33.86 23.00 -55.60
N LYS A 161 33.52 24.18 -56.19
CA LYS A 161 33.30 25.40 -55.41
C LYS A 161 32.06 25.29 -54.48
N ALA A 162 31.00 24.63 -54.92
CA ALA A 162 29.84 24.37 -54.08
C ALA A 162 30.17 23.47 -52.90
N GLU A 163 30.89 22.39 -53.13
CA GLU A 163 31.33 21.50 -52.05
C GLU A 163 32.27 22.20 -51.07
N GLU A 164 33.21 23.06 -51.52
CA GLU A 164 34.03 23.87 -50.64
C GLU A 164 33.19 24.80 -49.74
N LYS A 165 32.15 25.47 -50.30
CA LYS A 165 31.23 26.30 -49.50
C LYS A 165 30.45 25.48 -48.48
N LYS A 166 30.00 24.29 -48.85
CA LYS A 166 29.30 23.41 -47.90
C LYS A 166 30.22 22.95 -46.77
N ARG A 167 31.49 22.65 -47.07
CA ARG A 167 32.49 22.28 -46.05
C ARG A 167 32.69 23.42 -45.04
N VAL A 168 32.75 24.66 -45.48
CA VAL A 168 32.82 25.82 -44.55
C VAL A 168 31.58 25.92 -43.64
N ILE A 169 30.37 25.58 -44.15
CA ILE A 169 29.17 25.51 -43.32
C ILE A 169 29.30 24.39 -42.26
N ASP A 170 29.77 23.22 -42.65
CA ASP A 170 30.00 22.09 -41.72
C ASP A 170 31.05 22.39 -40.66
N GLU A 171 32.16 23.03 -41.02
CA GLU A 171 33.16 23.49 -40.07
C GLU A 171 32.58 24.45 -39.03
N LYS A 172 31.84 25.47 -39.51
CA LYS A 172 31.17 26.43 -38.62
C LYS A 172 30.10 25.77 -37.74
N LEU A 173 29.35 24.81 -38.29
CA LEU A 173 28.36 24.04 -37.53
C LEU A 173 29.06 23.21 -36.42
N SER A 174 30.18 22.56 -36.77
CA SER A 174 30.96 21.77 -35.84
C SER A 174 31.49 22.61 -34.66
N GLU A 175 32.05 23.80 -34.93
CA GLU A 175 32.48 24.71 -33.88
C GLU A 175 31.30 25.12 -32.98
N THR A 176 30.18 25.56 -33.59
CA THR A 176 28.98 25.99 -32.83
C THR A 176 28.38 24.88 -31.96
N LEU A 177 28.34 23.65 -32.43
CA LEU A 177 27.78 22.53 -31.68
C LEU A 177 28.75 22.00 -30.64
N SER A 178 30.07 22.04 -30.90
CA SER A 178 31.11 21.63 -29.94
C SER A 178 31.13 22.54 -28.70
N GLU A 179 30.92 23.87 -28.90
CA GLU A 179 30.77 24.81 -27.79
C GLU A 179 29.63 24.46 -26.81
N LYS A 180 28.65 23.70 -27.28
CA LYS A 180 27.51 23.23 -26.46
C LYS A 180 27.76 21.90 -25.73
N ALA A 181 28.89 21.23 -26.00
CA ALA A 181 29.21 19.91 -25.43
C ALA A 181 29.14 19.91 -23.89
N LYS A 182 29.72 20.94 -23.24
CA LYS A 182 29.68 21.06 -21.78
C LYS A 182 28.24 21.14 -21.25
N LYS A 183 27.41 21.99 -21.87
CA LYS A 183 26.00 22.14 -21.46
C LYS A 183 25.19 20.86 -21.69
N LEU A 184 25.47 20.14 -22.78
CA LEU A 184 24.87 18.83 -23.03
C LEU A 184 25.27 17.78 -21.99
N LEU A 185 26.52 17.76 -21.57
CA LEU A 185 26.98 16.88 -20.49
C LEU A 185 26.28 17.22 -19.16
N GLU A 186 26.22 18.52 -18.79
CA GLU A 186 25.55 18.95 -17.59
C GLU A 186 24.08 18.51 -17.57
N LYS A 187 23.36 18.75 -18.68
CA LYS A 187 21.96 18.34 -18.82
C LYS A 187 21.77 16.83 -18.92
N GLY A 188 22.64 16.13 -19.60
CA GLY A 188 22.60 14.67 -19.72
C GLY A 188 22.78 13.97 -18.37
N THR A 189 23.73 14.43 -17.56
CA THR A 189 23.96 13.93 -16.19
C THR A 189 22.79 14.25 -15.26
N GLU A 190 22.22 15.45 -15.36
CA GLU A 190 21.01 15.86 -14.61
C GLU A 190 19.83 14.96 -14.97
N ILE A 191 19.56 14.75 -16.28
CA ILE A 191 18.46 13.90 -16.76
C ILE A 191 18.60 12.46 -16.27
N LEU A 192 19.82 11.92 -16.28
CA LEU A 192 20.06 10.56 -15.83
C LEU A 192 19.84 10.43 -14.30
N ALA A 193 20.38 11.36 -13.52
CA ALA A 193 20.20 11.42 -12.07
C ALA A 193 18.72 11.58 -11.68
N ASP A 194 17.99 12.47 -12.37
CA ASP A 194 16.56 12.67 -12.18
C ASP A 194 15.75 11.40 -12.52
N THR A 195 16.11 10.71 -13.59
CA THR A 195 15.43 9.45 -13.97
C THR A 195 15.66 8.35 -12.93
N ILE A 196 16.83 8.27 -12.34
CA ILE A 196 17.17 7.32 -11.28
C ILE A 196 16.40 7.66 -9.99
N GLU A 197 16.41 8.91 -9.58
CA GLU A 197 15.72 9.34 -8.36
C GLU A 197 14.20 9.17 -8.47
N GLN A 198 13.63 9.56 -9.61
CA GLN A 198 12.21 9.35 -9.88
C GLN A 198 11.81 7.87 -9.74
N GLN A 199 12.63 6.97 -10.23
CA GLN A 199 12.34 5.55 -10.10
C GLN A 199 12.52 5.03 -8.68
N ARG A 200 13.50 5.55 -7.97
CA ARG A 200 13.71 5.21 -6.56
C ARG A 200 12.48 5.59 -5.72
N ILE A 201 11.93 6.79 -5.98
CA ILE A 201 10.69 7.26 -5.36
C ILE A 201 9.50 6.38 -5.80
N ASP A 202 9.36 6.09 -7.11
CA ASP A 202 8.26 5.26 -7.62
C ASP A 202 8.30 3.82 -7.06
N LYS A 203 9.50 3.27 -6.91
CA LYS A 203 9.70 1.95 -6.28
C LYS A 203 9.30 1.99 -4.81
N LYS A 204 9.77 2.98 -4.04
CA LYS A 204 9.42 3.18 -2.64
C LYS A 204 7.91 3.38 -2.48
N LYS A 205 7.30 4.25 -3.30
CA LYS A 205 5.85 4.44 -3.32
C LYS A 205 5.10 3.14 -3.62
N GLY A 206 5.56 2.34 -4.58
CA GLY A 206 4.96 1.06 -4.92
C GLY A 206 5.01 0.06 -3.77
N GLU A 207 6.17 -0.09 -3.13
CA GLU A 207 6.37 -0.95 -1.97
C GLU A 207 5.52 -0.49 -0.78
N THR A 208 5.54 0.80 -0.46
CA THR A 208 4.75 1.38 0.63
C THR A 208 3.25 1.25 0.36
N ASN A 209 2.78 1.53 -0.86
CA ASN A 209 1.38 1.35 -1.24
C ASN A 209 0.92 -0.11 -1.11
N GLU A 210 1.77 -1.07 -1.47
CA GLU A 210 1.44 -2.50 -1.34
C GLU A 210 1.35 -2.90 0.14
N GLN A 211 2.30 -2.47 0.96
CA GLN A 211 2.27 -2.68 2.41
C GLN A 211 1.01 -2.07 3.02
N VAL A 212 0.71 -0.80 2.74
CA VAL A 212 -0.50 -0.15 3.25
C VAL A 212 -1.76 -0.85 2.77
N ARG A 213 -1.84 -1.28 1.51
CA ARG A 213 -2.99 -2.07 1.01
C ARG A 213 -3.16 -3.39 1.74
N ASP A 214 -2.06 -4.09 2.03
CA ASP A 214 -2.12 -5.34 2.78
C ASP A 214 -2.52 -5.10 4.24
N HIS A 215 -2.05 -4.02 4.84
CA HIS A 215 -2.46 -3.61 6.17
C HIS A 215 -3.93 -3.17 6.22
N LEU A 216 -4.41 -2.42 5.22
CA LEU A 216 -5.83 -2.06 5.11
C LEU A 216 -6.73 -3.28 4.90
N ARG A 217 -6.29 -4.28 4.13
CA ARG A 217 -7.00 -5.58 4.05
C ARG A 217 -7.03 -6.28 5.40
N GLY A 218 -5.92 -6.24 6.15
CA GLY A 218 -5.85 -6.74 7.52
C GLY A 218 -6.81 -5.98 8.43
N PHE A 219 -6.77 -4.65 8.41
CA PHE A 219 -7.68 -3.80 9.15
C PHE A 219 -9.14 -4.12 8.82
N SER A 220 -9.51 -4.24 7.55
CA SER A 220 -10.87 -4.58 7.13
C SER A 220 -11.37 -5.90 7.71
N ARG A 221 -10.48 -6.86 7.97
CA ARG A 221 -10.82 -8.11 8.64
C ARG A 221 -11.17 -7.94 10.12
N THR A 222 -10.76 -6.83 10.75
CA THR A 222 -11.10 -6.55 12.15
C THR A 222 -12.51 -5.99 12.31
N ILE A 223 -13.07 -5.38 11.26
CA ILE A 223 -14.37 -4.70 11.29
C ILE A 223 -15.50 -5.61 11.80
N PRO A 224 -15.67 -6.86 11.29
CA PRO A 224 -16.72 -7.75 11.81
C PRO A 224 -16.60 -8.03 13.33
N SER A 225 -15.40 -8.13 13.88
CA SER A 225 -15.18 -8.28 15.32
C SER A 225 -15.65 -7.06 16.09
N PHE A 226 -15.31 -5.86 15.63
CA PHE A 226 -15.79 -4.62 16.23
C PHE A 226 -17.32 -4.46 16.12
N LEU A 227 -17.89 -4.77 14.95
CA LEU A 227 -19.35 -4.72 14.77
C LEU A 227 -20.06 -5.72 15.66
N MET A 228 -19.47 -6.89 15.89
CA MET A 228 -20.03 -7.88 16.81
C MET A 228 -19.99 -7.38 18.26
N GLY A 229 -18.87 -6.79 18.70
CA GLY A 229 -18.69 -6.32 20.08
C GLY A 229 -19.31 -4.94 20.37
N TYR A 230 -19.23 -4.01 19.42
CA TYR A 230 -19.52 -2.59 19.66
C TYR A 230 -20.48 -1.95 18.65
N GLY A 231 -20.74 -2.61 17.49
CA GLY A 231 -21.56 -2.04 16.42
C GLY A 231 -23.04 -1.98 16.74
N ASP A 232 -23.72 -0.95 16.21
CA ASP A 232 -25.16 -0.76 16.21
C ASP A 232 -25.64 -0.39 14.80
N ASP A 233 -26.96 -0.28 14.60
CA ASP A 233 -27.57 -0.04 13.29
C ASP A 233 -27.19 1.30 12.65
N ASP A 234 -26.80 2.29 13.46
CA ASP A 234 -26.35 3.60 13.04
C ASP A 234 -24.81 3.71 12.89
N THR A 235 -24.09 2.59 12.99
CA THR A 235 -22.64 2.57 12.79
C THR A 235 -22.28 2.87 11.34
N THR A 236 -21.35 3.81 11.15
CA THR A 236 -20.81 4.25 9.87
C THR A 236 -19.29 4.36 9.95
N LEU A 237 -18.61 4.58 8.83
CA LEU A 237 -17.17 4.87 8.80
C LEU A 237 -16.81 6.07 9.68
N GLN A 238 -17.68 7.06 9.76
CA GLN A 238 -17.42 8.32 10.49
C GLN A 238 -17.53 8.19 12.01
N ASN A 239 -18.33 7.22 12.52
CA ASN A 239 -18.53 7.06 13.97
C ASN A 239 -18.07 5.71 14.53
N PHE A 240 -17.55 4.84 13.68
CA PHE A 240 -17.16 3.49 14.02
C PHE A 240 -16.11 3.43 15.16
N ASP A 241 -15.08 4.25 15.07
CA ASP A 241 -13.99 4.29 16.04
C ASP A 241 -14.41 4.87 17.39
N SER A 242 -15.35 5.81 17.42
CA SER A 242 -15.84 6.44 18.66
C SER A 242 -16.55 5.46 19.61
N ARG A 243 -17.01 4.32 19.08
CA ARG A 243 -17.72 3.28 19.84
C ARG A 243 -16.78 2.26 20.48
N VAL A 244 -15.54 2.19 20.01
CA VAL A 244 -14.53 1.24 20.47
C VAL A 244 -13.58 1.98 21.42
N PRO A 245 -13.27 1.44 22.62
CA PRO A 245 -12.24 2.03 23.49
C PRO A 245 -10.88 2.10 22.76
N ASP A 246 -10.07 3.12 23.05
CA ASP A 246 -8.78 3.37 22.39
C ASP A 246 -7.83 2.19 22.53
N GLU A 247 -7.76 1.63 23.73
CA GLU A 247 -6.92 0.47 24.05
C GLU A 247 -7.31 -0.76 23.24
N VAL A 248 -8.63 -1.02 23.11
CA VAL A 248 -9.17 -2.12 22.30
C VAL A 248 -8.93 -1.89 20.82
N PHE A 249 -9.09 -0.65 20.35
CA PHE A 249 -8.85 -0.29 18.97
C PHE A 249 -7.39 -0.56 18.61
N LEU A 250 -6.45 -0.08 19.40
CA LEU A 250 -5.01 -0.30 19.23
C LEU A 250 -4.64 -1.79 19.35
N GLU A 251 -5.17 -2.51 20.35
CA GLU A 251 -4.88 -3.94 20.54
C GLU A 251 -5.26 -4.77 19.30
N VAL A 252 -6.44 -4.50 18.74
CA VAL A 252 -6.99 -5.30 17.64
C VAL A 252 -6.42 -4.90 16.28
N THR A 253 -6.22 -3.59 16.04
CA THR A 253 -5.78 -3.07 14.74
C THR A 253 -4.28 -2.78 14.65
N SER A 254 -3.60 -2.61 15.77
CA SER A 254 -2.23 -2.07 15.89
C SER A 254 -2.09 -0.63 15.31
N VAL A 255 -3.18 0.11 15.24
CA VAL A 255 -3.25 1.50 14.75
C VAL A 255 -3.94 2.34 15.81
N THR A 256 -3.44 3.54 16.11
CA THR A 256 -4.15 4.47 16.98
C THR A 256 -5.36 5.09 16.26
N LYS A 257 -6.28 5.68 16.99
CA LYS A 257 -7.42 6.38 16.36
C LYS A 257 -6.97 7.61 15.57
N GLU A 258 -5.93 8.31 16.03
CA GLU A 258 -5.34 9.43 15.31
C GLU A 258 -4.80 8.99 13.94
N GLN A 259 -4.09 7.85 13.89
CA GLN A 259 -3.61 7.28 12.64
C GLN A 259 -4.75 6.79 11.75
N PHE A 260 -5.80 6.21 12.34
CA PHE A 260 -7.01 5.85 11.59
C PHE A 260 -7.69 7.08 10.99
N HIS A 261 -7.79 8.19 11.72
CA HIS A 261 -8.32 9.45 11.21
C HIS A 261 -7.45 10.01 10.08
N LEU A 262 -6.13 9.94 10.20
CA LEU A 262 -5.21 10.34 9.14
C LEU A 262 -5.39 9.52 7.86
N LEU A 263 -5.65 8.22 7.99
CA LEU A 263 -5.96 7.35 6.86
C LEU A 263 -7.35 7.64 6.26
N ARG A 264 -8.34 7.95 7.08
CA ARG A 264 -9.71 8.20 6.67
C ARG A 264 -9.89 9.59 6.08
N ASP A 265 -9.50 10.61 6.82
CA ASP A 265 -9.85 12.01 6.56
C ASP A 265 -8.66 12.80 5.97
N GLY A 266 -7.43 12.31 6.13
CA GLY A 266 -6.22 13.06 5.86
C GLY A 266 -5.90 14.05 6.99
N GLY A 267 -4.88 14.89 6.76
CA GLY A 267 -4.46 15.91 7.71
C GLY A 267 -2.97 16.04 7.88
N ASP A 268 -2.57 16.97 8.72
CA ASP A 268 -1.17 17.25 9.02
C ASP A 268 -0.67 16.36 10.17
N PHE A 269 0.55 15.89 10.06
CA PHE A 269 1.23 15.15 11.12
C PHE A 269 2.70 15.53 11.19
N VAL A 270 3.31 15.39 12.37
CA VAL A 270 4.73 15.60 12.54
C VAL A 270 5.47 14.30 12.25
N ASN A 271 6.36 14.35 11.28
CA ASN A 271 7.24 13.24 10.97
C ASN A 271 8.24 13.04 12.12
N GLU A 272 8.20 11.91 12.78
CA GLU A 272 9.04 11.63 13.96
C GLU A 272 10.54 11.59 13.65
N GLU A 273 10.94 11.24 12.42
CA GLU A 273 12.36 11.19 12.03
C GLU A 273 12.91 12.57 11.67
N THR A 274 12.12 13.39 10.98
CA THR A 274 12.58 14.71 10.49
C THR A 274 12.16 15.86 11.40
N GLY A 275 11.12 15.66 12.22
CA GLY A 275 10.49 16.71 13.02
C GLY A 275 9.71 17.73 12.19
N GLU A 276 9.52 17.51 10.89
CA GLU A 276 8.82 18.41 9.98
C GLU A 276 7.32 18.11 9.98
N LEU A 277 6.50 19.13 9.69
CA LEU A 277 5.07 18.99 9.48
C LEU A 277 4.84 18.48 8.06
N GLU A 278 4.17 17.34 7.94
CA GLU A 278 3.81 16.72 6.67
C GLU A 278 2.28 16.57 6.56
N HIS A 279 1.76 16.41 5.35
CA HIS A 279 0.34 16.28 5.07
C HIS A 279 0.03 14.91 4.43
N SER A 280 -1.03 14.26 4.92
CA SER A 280 -1.60 13.05 4.32
C SER A 280 -2.91 13.37 3.60
N ALA A 281 -3.08 12.89 2.38
CA ALA A 281 -4.31 13.06 1.62
C ALA A 281 -5.52 12.30 2.21
N GLY A 282 -5.31 11.27 3.02
CA GLY A 282 -6.37 10.43 3.53
C GLY A 282 -7.09 9.59 2.45
N HIS A 283 -8.39 9.37 2.62
CA HIS A 283 -9.27 8.67 1.66
C HIS A 283 -8.88 7.23 1.33
N PHE A 284 -8.29 6.51 2.29
CA PHE A 284 -7.91 5.10 2.11
C PHE A 284 -9.10 4.14 2.26
N PHE A 285 -10.25 4.62 2.73
CA PHE A 285 -11.47 3.83 2.91
C PHE A 285 -12.57 4.33 1.96
N ASP A 286 -13.24 3.39 1.28
CA ASP A 286 -14.46 3.70 0.54
C ASP A 286 -15.65 3.73 1.52
N GLU A 287 -16.17 4.91 1.79
CA GLU A 287 -17.25 5.11 2.76
C GLU A 287 -18.54 4.39 2.38
N VAL A 288 -18.88 4.34 1.09
CA VAL A 288 -20.10 3.67 0.61
C VAL A 288 -19.98 2.17 0.84
N VAL A 289 -18.87 1.58 0.41
CA VAL A 289 -18.58 0.14 0.58
C VAL A 289 -18.51 -0.23 2.06
N PHE A 290 -17.89 0.59 2.88
CA PHE A 290 -17.82 0.37 4.33
C PHE A 290 -19.21 0.36 4.95
N ASN A 291 -19.99 1.43 4.74
CA ASN A 291 -21.32 1.59 5.34
C ASN A 291 -22.30 0.52 4.88
N ASP A 292 -22.24 0.08 3.61
CA ASP A 292 -23.09 -1.01 3.12
C ASP A 292 -22.66 -2.37 3.71
N SER A 293 -21.36 -2.61 3.86
CA SER A 293 -20.84 -3.82 4.54
C SER A 293 -21.29 -3.88 6.01
N VAL A 294 -21.28 -2.75 6.71
CA VAL A 294 -21.82 -2.64 8.08
C VAL A 294 -23.30 -3.03 8.12
N LYS A 295 -24.12 -2.45 7.25
CA LYS A 295 -25.57 -2.76 7.18
C LYS A 295 -25.82 -4.25 6.93
N GLU A 296 -25.10 -4.86 6.00
CA GLU A 296 -25.25 -6.30 5.70
C GLU A 296 -24.80 -7.17 6.88
N PHE A 297 -23.70 -6.84 7.55
CA PHE A 297 -23.26 -7.56 8.75
C PHE A 297 -24.30 -7.42 9.89
N MET A 298 -24.87 -6.24 10.11
CA MET A 298 -25.88 -6.02 11.15
C MET A 298 -27.18 -6.80 10.88
N LYS A 299 -27.61 -6.88 9.61
CA LYS A 299 -28.73 -7.74 9.21
C LYS A 299 -28.44 -9.22 9.50
N LEU A 300 -27.23 -9.68 9.15
CA LEU A 300 -26.78 -11.04 9.40
C LEU A 300 -26.72 -11.34 10.90
N ARG A 301 -26.17 -10.44 11.71
CA ARG A 301 -26.13 -10.55 13.17
C ARG A 301 -27.53 -10.75 13.75
N ARG A 302 -28.51 -9.91 13.37
CA ARG A 302 -29.90 -10.05 13.83
C ARG A 302 -30.51 -11.38 13.41
N ARG A 303 -30.34 -11.81 12.18
CA ARG A 303 -30.84 -13.10 11.68
C ARG A 303 -30.27 -14.30 12.43
N LEU A 304 -29.03 -14.23 12.88
CA LEU A 304 -28.32 -15.32 13.55
C LEU A 304 -28.23 -15.16 15.08
N ALA A 305 -28.85 -14.12 15.65
CA ALA A 305 -28.77 -13.83 17.08
C ALA A 305 -29.47 -14.89 17.94
N ASN A 306 -30.68 -15.33 17.54
CA ASN A 306 -31.45 -16.29 18.32
C ASN A 306 -30.92 -17.71 18.14
N TYR A 307 -30.00 -18.12 19.02
CA TYR A 307 -29.42 -19.45 19.01
C TYR A 307 -30.38 -20.55 19.50
N PHE A 308 -31.49 -20.20 20.16
CA PHE A 308 -32.52 -21.19 20.55
C PHE A 308 -33.26 -21.75 19.33
N GLU A 309 -33.55 -20.90 18.34
CA GLU A 309 -34.25 -21.26 17.13
C GLU A 309 -33.35 -21.80 16.02
N ALA A 310 -32.03 -21.69 16.18
CA ALA A 310 -31.07 -22.07 15.15
C ALA A 310 -31.13 -23.56 14.85
N THR A 311 -31.71 -23.90 13.69
CA THR A 311 -31.76 -25.28 13.14
C THR A 311 -30.59 -25.57 12.21
N SER A 312 -29.89 -24.56 11.70
CA SER A 312 -28.76 -24.66 10.79
C SER A 312 -27.43 -24.60 11.53
N ASP A 313 -26.39 -25.11 10.87
CA ASP A 313 -25.00 -24.96 11.33
C ASP A 313 -24.41 -23.61 10.97
N GLU A 314 -25.20 -22.72 10.35
CA GLU A 314 -24.79 -21.36 10.04
C GLU A 314 -24.59 -20.56 11.34
N ASP A 315 -23.48 -19.82 11.40
CA ASP A 315 -23.07 -19.09 12.58
C ASP A 315 -22.49 -17.75 12.20
N ILE A 316 -22.76 -16.71 12.99
CA ILE A 316 -22.17 -15.39 12.81
C ILE A 316 -20.65 -15.42 12.83
N PHE A 317 -20.05 -16.32 13.61
CA PHE A 317 -18.60 -16.46 13.70
C PHE A 317 -17.95 -17.02 12.43
N ASN A 318 -18.71 -17.59 11.49
CA ASN A 318 -18.20 -17.96 10.16
C ASN A 318 -17.86 -16.72 9.32
N TYR A 319 -18.40 -15.56 9.67
CA TYR A 319 -18.23 -14.28 8.99
C TYR A 319 -17.23 -13.36 9.69
N ILE A 320 -16.68 -13.80 10.82
CA ILE A 320 -15.65 -13.08 11.58
C ILE A 320 -14.31 -13.73 11.34
N PRO A 321 -13.44 -13.14 10.51
CA PRO A 321 -12.12 -13.71 10.24
C PRO A 321 -11.27 -13.75 11.52
N PRO A 322 -10.46 -14.80 11.74
CA PRO A 322 -9.55 -14.85 12.87
C PRO A 322 -8.49 -13.74 12.76
N GLN A 323 -8.36 -12.94 13.81
CA GLN A 323 -7.42 -11.83 13.88
C GLN A 323 -6.02 -12.28 14.31
N LYS A 324 -5.96 -13.18 15.29
CA LYS A 324 -4.73 -13.79 15.82
C LYS A 324 -4.91 -15.30 15.90
N THR A 325 -3.82 -16.04 15.93
CA THR A 325 -3.84 -17.51 15.97
C THR A 325 -4.61 -18.08 17.16
N ASN A 326 -4.70 -17.32 18.26
CA ASN A 326 -5.45 -17.71 19.47
C ASN A 326 -6.93 -17.28 19.46
N GLN A 327 -7.41 -16.61 18.41
CA GLN A 327 -8.80 -16.14 18.27
C GLN A 327 -9.60 -17.00 17.27
N ILE A 328 -9.23 -18.25 17.08
CA ILE A 328 -10.01 -19.20 16.27
C ILE A 328 -11.25 -19.59 17.08
N PHE A 329 -12.43 -19.37 16.50
CA PHE A 329 -13.70 -19.79 17.11
C PHE A 329 -13.98 -21.26 16.81
N THR A 330 -14.44 -21.99 17.82
CA THR A 330 -14.77 -23.42 17.66
C THR A 330 -16.11 -23.54 16.90
N PRO A 331 -16.19 -24.29 15.80
CA PRO A 331 -17.44 -24.43 15.03
C PRO A 331 -18.55 -25.06 15.89
N LYS A 332 -19.81 -24.60 15.72
CA LYS A 332 -21.02 -25.09 16.41
C LYS A 332 -21.13 -26.60 16.46
N LYS A 333 -20.83 -27.28 15.34
CA LYS A 333 -20.86 -28.75 15.27
C LYS A 333 -19.90 -29.41 16.27
N VAL A 334 -18.72 -28.83 16.46
CA VAL A 334 -17.73 -29.35 17.43
C VAL A 334 -18.20 -29.08 18.85
N VAL A 335 -18.73 -27.88 19.11
CA VAL A 335 -19.27 -27.53 20.43
C VAL A 335 -20.39 -28.48 20.82
N ARG A 336 -21.38 -28.73 19.93
CA ARG A 336 -22.48 -29.69 20.17
C ARG A 336 -21.95 -31.07 20.51
N LYS A 337 -21.00 -31.60 19.73
CA LYS A 337 -20.40 -32.90 19.99
C LYS A 337 -19.70 -32.96 21.36
N MET A 338 -19.03 -31.88 21.78
CA MET A 338 -18.40 -31.83 23.09
C MET A 338 -19.45 -31.80 24.21
N MET A 339 -20.57 -31.13 24.02
CA MET A 339 -21.67 -31.12 24.99
C MET A 339 -22.40 -32.48 25.04
N ASP A 340 -22.50 -33.19 23.89
CA ASP A 340 -23.02 -34.58 23.89
C ASP A 340 -22.14 -35.50 24.74
N LEU A 341 -20.83 -35.41 24.58
CA LEU A 341 -19.88 -36.19 25.38
C LEU A 341 -19.95 -35.82 26.87
N LEU A 342 -20.12 -34.52 27.21
CA LEU A 342 -20.28 -34.10 28.60
C LEU A 342 -21.54 -34.71 29.22
N GLU A 343 -22.65 -34.76 28.49
CA GLU A 343 -23.90 -35.36 28.96
C GLU A 343 -23.82 -36.89 29.06
N GLU A 344 -23.12 -37.55 28.12
CA GLU A 344 -22.83 -38.99 28.20
C GLU A 344 -22.03 -39.35 29.46
N GLU A 345 -21.02 -38.54 29.79
CA GLU A 345 -20.20 -38.77 31.00
C GLU A 345 -20.91 -38.36 32.31
N ASN A 346 -21.86 -37.42 32.21
CA ASN A 346 -22.60 -36.90 33.38
C ASN A 346 -24.13 -36.91 33.08
N PRO A 347 -24.76 -38.08 33.08
CA PRO A 347 -26.18 -38.21 32.72
C PRO A 347 -27.09 -37.32 33.54
N GLY A 348 -27.96 -36.58 32.92
CA GLY A 348 -28.91 -35.67 33.57
C GLY A 348 -28.30 -34.34 34.07
N CYS A 349 -27.05 -34.03 33.75
CA CYS A 349 -26.41 -32.80 34.22
C CYS A 349 -27.13 -31.52 33.77
N PHE A 350 -27.86 -31.56 32.65
CA PHE A 350 -28.66 -30.42 32.16
C PHE A 350 -30.09 -30.38 32.74
N ASP A 351 -30.53 -31.43 33.46
CA ASP A 351 -31.84 -31.47 34.13
C ASP A 351 -31.79 -30.98 35.59
N ASP A 352 -30.61 -30.83 36.15
CA ASP A 352 -30.38 -30.47 37.55
C ASP A 352 -30.29 -28.94 37.70
N PRO A 353 -31.21 -28.28 38.43
CA PRO A 353 -31.19 -26.82 38.60
C PRO A 353 -30.03 -26.31 39.47
N ASP A 354 -29.38 -27.18 40.23
CA ASP A 354 -28.24 -26.81 41.10
C ASP A 354 -26.88 -27.04 40.43
N LYS A 355 -26.86 -27.65 39.24
CA LYS A 355 -25.63 -27.94 38.52
C LYS A 355 -25.05 -26.67 37.86
N THR A 356 -23.75 -26.48 38.02
CA THR A 356 -23.04 -25.31 37.45
C THR A 356 -22.08 -25.72 36.36
N PHE A 357 -21.88 -24.82 35.41
CA PHE A 357 -21.01 -24.98 34.25
C PHE A 357 -20.12 -23.75 34.08
N ALA A 358 -18.87 -23.94 33.74
CA ALA A 358 -17.91 -22.86 33.59
C ALA A 358 -17.10 -22.98 32.28
N ASP A 359 -17.01 -21.91 31.52
CA ASP A 359 -16.01 -21.72 30.47
C ASP A 359 -15.01 -20.65 30.92
N LEU A 360 -13.88 -21.12 31.46
CA LEU A 360 -12.85 -20.30 32.10
C LEU A 360 -11.93 -19.60 31.08
N TYR A 361 -12.10 -19.85 29.79
CA TYR A 361 -11.37 -19.17 28.71
C TYR A 361 -12.29 -18.96 27.49
N MET A 362 -13.40 -18.34 27.76
CA MET A 362 -14.47 -18.07 26.80
C MET A 362 -13.97 -17.18 25.67
N LYS A 363 -14.21 -17.61 24.41
CA LYS A 363 -13.88 -16.83 23.21
C LYS A 363 -15.14 -16.28 22.56
N SER A 364 -15.87 -17.11 21.81
CA SER A 364 -17.10 -16.71 21.14
C SER A 364 -18.34 -16.74 22.03
N GLY A 365 -18.27 -17.46 23.15
CA GLY A 365 -19.42 -17.79 23.99
C GLY A 365 -20.25 -18.97 23.50
N GLN A 366 -19.85 -19.68 22.45
CA GLN A 366 -20.61 -20.79 21.88
C GLN A 366 -20.80 -21.97 22.83
N TYR A 367 -19.83 -22.25 23.69
CA TYR A 367 -20.00 -23.28 24.75
C TYR A 367 -21.09 -22.86 25.73
N ILE A 368 -21.08 -21.61 26.18
CA ILE A 368 -22.09 -21.08 27.09
C ILE A 368 -23.48 -21.11 26.43
N THR A 369 -23.62 -20.68 25.17
CA THR A 369 -24.92 -20.68 24.48
C THR A 369 -25.47 -22.09 24.28
N GLU A 370 -24.64 -23.08 23.98
CA GLU A 370 -25.08 -24.47 23.86
C GLU A 370 -25.49 -25.06 25.22
N ILE A 371 -24.78 -24.75 26.30
CA ILE A 371 -25.13 -25.12 27.67
C ILE A 371 -26.49 -24.47 28.04
N VAL A 372 -26.62 -23.15 27.86
CA VAL A 372 -27.88 -22.42 28.13
C VAL A 372 -29.03 -23.02 27.36
N LYS A 373 -28.85 -23.35 26.07
CA LYS A 373 -29.86 -23.98 25.23
C LYS A 373 -30.32 -25.34 25.76
N ARG A 374 -29.38 -26.17 26.22
CA ARG A 374 -29.70 -27.50 26.79
C ARG A 374 -30.43 -27.38 28.12
N LEU A 375 -29.94 -26.56 29.04
CA LEU A 375 -30.58 -26.29 30.32
C LEU A 375 -32.00 -25.75 30.09
N TYR A 376 -32.17 -24.71 29.28
CA TYR A 376 -33.48 -24.09 29.03
C TYR A 376 -34.50 -25.07 28.48
N ASN A 377 -34.09 -26.00 27.62
CA ASN A 377 -34.97 -26.97 26.98
C ASN A 377 -35.19 -28.27 27.78
N SER A 378 -34.45 -28.48 28.87
CA SER A 378 -34.52 -29.73 29.66
C SER A 378 -35.85 -29.84 30.42
N GLU A 379 -36.30 -31.07 30.60
CA GLU A 379 -37.52 -31.35 31.37
C GLU A 379 -37.37 -31.00 32.84
N GLY A 380 -36.22 -31.26 33.42
CA GLY A 380 -35.91 -30.94 34.82
C GLY A 380 -36.02 -29.45 35.11
N MET A 381 -35.38 -28.62 34.26
CA MET A 381 -35.44 -27.16 34.40
C MET A 381 -36.84 -26.60 34.13
N ARG A 382 -37.60 -27.15 33.17
CA ARG A 382 -39.02 -26.72 32.91
C ARG A 382 -39.93 -27.04 34.07
N ARG A 383 -39.67 -28.13 34.79
CA ARG A 383 -40.41 -28.48 36.00
C ARG A 383 -40.04 -27.59 37.20
N ALA A 384 -38.77 -27.27 37.35
CA ALA A 384 -38.30 -26.42 38.44
C ALA A 384 -38.70 -24.95 38.22
N PHE A 385 -38.62 -24.48 36.98
CA PHE A 385 -38.92 -23.11 36.57
C PHE A 385 -39.86 -23.13 35.35
N PRO A 386 -41.21 -23.21 35.59
CA PRO A 386 -42.17 -23.26 34.48
C PRO A 386 -42.22 -21.95 33.65
N ASN A 387 -41.95 -20.80 34.25
CA ASN A 387 -41.87 -19.52 33.56
C ASN A 387 -40.52 -19.43 32.78
N ASP A 388 -40.61 -19.10 31.50
CA ASP A 388 -39.48 -19.06 30.58
C ASP A 388 -38.45 -17.98 30.96
N GLU A 389 -38.91 -16.79 31.39
CA GLU A 389 -38.01 -15.72 31.79
C GLU A 389 -37.34 -16.02 33.15
N GLU A 390 -38.07 -16.53 34.13
CA GLU A 390 -37.50 -16.96 35.42
C GLU A 390 -36.46 -18.07 35.21
N ARG A 391 -36.73 -19.02 34.32
CA ARG A 391 -35.81 -20.10 33.98
C ARG A 391 -34.49 -19.57 33.38
N LEU A 392 -34.59 -18.61 32.41
CA LEU A 392 -33.41 -17.98 31.82
C LEU A 392 -32.60 -17.17 32.85
N ARG A 393 -33.28 -16.37 33.71
CA ARG A 393 -32.61 -15.61 34.77
C ARG A 393 -31.90 -16.54 35.77
N HIS A 394 -32.52 -17.66 36.13
CA HIS A 394 -31.90 -18.67 37.00
C HIS A 394 -30.62 -19.24 36.34
N ILE A 395 -30.71 -19.65 35.06
CA ILE A 395 -29.58 -20.20 34.32
C ILE A 395 -28.40 -19.22 34.29
N PHE A 396 -28.62 -17.98 33.91
CA PHE A 396 -27.56 -16.97 33.79
C PHE A 396 -26.98 -16.56 35.13
N LYS A 397 -27.78 -16.51 36.19
CA LYS A 397 -27.36 -16.04 37.49
C LYS A 397 -26.73 -17.15 38.35
N HIS A 398 -27.13 -18.40 38.16
CA HIS A 398 -26.74 -19.48 39.11
C HIS A 398 -26.04 -20.65 38.47
N GLN A 399 -26.19 -20.90 37.16
CA GLN A 399 -25.71 -22.12 36.55
C GLN A 399 -24.53 -21.92 35.58
N VAL A 400 -24.44 -20.77 34.85
CA VAL A 400 -23.39 -20.59 33.85
C VAL A 400 -22.41 -19.51 34.25
N TYR A 401 -21.12 -19.79 34.07
CA TYR A 401 -20.00 -18.92 34.42
C TYR A 401 -19.07 -18.83 33.20
N GLY A 402 -18.62 -17.63 32.82
CA GLY A 402 -17.74 -17.43 31.70
C GLY A 402 -16.70 -16.35 31.96
N LEU A 403 -15.43 -16.62 31.58
CA LEU A 403 -14.32 -15.67 31.66
C LEU A 403 -13.74 -15.43 30.28
N ALA A 404 -13.64 -14.17 29.87
CA ALA A 404 -13.03 -13.77 28.62
C ALA A 404 -11.71 -13.03 28.86
N PRO A 405 -10.62 -13.39 28.14
CA PRO A 405 -9.27 -12.92 28.44
C PRO A 405 -8.99 -11.49 27.96
N THR A 406 -9.75 -10.95 27.02
CA THR A 406 -9.60 -9.58 26.53
C THR A 406 -10.96 -8.88 26.47
N GLU A 407 -10.95 -7.55 26.54
CA GLU A 407 -12.20 -6.77 26.51
C GLU A 407 -12.98 -6.96 25.21
N CYS A 408 -12.29 -6.99 24.07
CA CYS A 408 -12.93 -7.22 22.79
C CYS A 408 -13.65 -8.56 22.75
N ILE A 409 -13.01 -9.64 23.19
CA ILE A 409 -13.60 -10.98 23.24
C ILE A 409 -14.76 -11.03 24.23
N TYR A 410 -14.61 -10.39 25.39
CA TYR A 410 -15.69 -10.28 26.37
C TYR A 410 -16.95 -9.62 25.76
N ARG A 411 -16.80 -8.49 25.08
CA ARG A 411 -17.91 -7.79 24.44
C ARG A 411 -18.57 -8.61 23.33
N ILE A 412 -17.77 -9.28 22.51
CA ILE A 412 -18.27 -10.20 21.47
C ILE A 412 -19.11 -11.32 22.08
N ALA A 413 -18.55 -12.01 23.08
CA ALA A 413 -19.23 -13.11 23.75
C ALA A 413 -20.50 -12.65 24.48
N LEU A 414 -20.42 -11.55 25.23
CA LEU A 414 -21.56 -11.01 25.96
C LEU A 414 -22.72 -10.68 25.04
N ARG A 415 -22.47 -9.96 23.93
CA ARG A 415 -23.50 -9.63 22.94
C ARG A 415 -24.07 -10.86 22.21
N TYR A 416 -23.25 -11.90 22.03
CA TYR A 416 -23.73 -13.14 21.42
C TYR A 416 -24.58 -13.96 22.39
N ILE A 417 -24.15 -14.10 23.65
CA ILE A 417 -24.83 -14.89 24.67
C ILE A 417 -26.14 -14.26 25.10
N LEU A 418 -26.16 -12.93 25.31
CA LEU A 418 -27.33 -12.21 25.86
C LEU A 418 -28.18 -11.53 24.76
N GLY A 419 -27.73 -11.46 23.52
CA GLY A 419 -28.40 -10.79 22.42
C GLY A 419 -29.35 -11.68 21.60
N PHE A 420 -29.84 -12.78 22.17
CA PHE A 420 -30.74 -13.74 21.50
C PHE A 420 -32.17 -13.21 21.33
N ASP A 421 -32.63 -12.28 22.20
CA ASP A 421 -33.93 -11.67 22.20
C ASP A 421 -33.82 -10.23 22.71
N ASP A 422 -34.19 -9.26 21.90
CA ASP A 422 -34.14 -7.83 22.24
C ASP A 422 -35.19 -7.41 23.32
N THR A 423 -36.14 -8.29 23.62
CA THR A 423 -37.19 -8.04 24.64
C THR A 423 -36.80 -8.51 26.04
N ILE A 424 -35.81 -9.43 26.15
CA ILE A 424 -35.34 -9.97 27.41
C ILE A 424 -34.01 -9.33 27.78
N LEU A 425 -34.01 -8.38 28.69
CA LEU A 425 -32.84 -7.71 29.18
C LEU A 425 -32.31 -8.41 30.43
N ILE A 426 -31.08 -8.99 30.35
CA ILE A 426 -30.32 -9.55 31.48
C ILE A 426 -29.34 -8.50 31.95
N ALA A 427 -29.47 -8.01 33.16
CA ALA A 427 -28.60 -6.99 33.71
C ALA A 427 -27.23 -7.58 34.14
N GLU A 428 -26.22 -6.74 34.30
CA GLU A 428 -24.86 -7.17 34.65
C GLU A 428 -24.77 -7.97 35.97
N ASN A 429 -25.62 -7.66 36.92
CA ASN A 429 -25.75 -8.38 38.20
C ASN A 429 -26.59 -9.66 38.12
N GLU A 430 -27.14 -9.98 36.95
CA GLU A 430 -28.01 -11.15 36.72
C GLU A 430 -27.31 -12.24 35.89
N HIS A 431 -26.00 -12.12 35.63
CA HIS A 431 -25.20 -13.13 34.96
C HIS A 431 -23.79 -13.22 35.56
N ASN A 432 -23.10 -14.35 35.29
CA ASN A 432 -21.72 -14.59 35.73
C ASN A 432 -20.74 -14.63 34.56
N LEU A 433 -20.89 -13.74 33.59
CA LEU A 433 -19.93 -13.53 32.53
C LEU A 433 -19.03 -12.36 32.91
N ARG A 434 -17.70 -12.56 32.93
CA ARG A 434 -16.75 -11.54 33.40
C ARG A 434 -15.59 -11.37 32.43
N PHE A 435 -15.08 -10.15 32.35
CA PHE A 435 -13.80 -9.85 31.70
C PHE A 435 -12.69 -10.16 32.70
N ALA A 436 -11.98 -11.28 32.49
CA ALA A 436 -10.81 -11.66 33.30
C ALA A 436 -10.01 -12.74 32.56
N ASP A 437 -8.67 -12.64 32.61
CA ASP A 437 -7.77 -13.64 32.05
C ASP A 437 -7.39 -14.68 33.12
N SER A 438 -7.85 -15.92 32.94
CA SER A 438 -7.62 -17.02 33.84
C SER A 438 -6.24 -17.70 33.67
N LEU A 439 -5.54 -17.46 32.55
CA LEU A 439 -4.28 -18.15 32.22
C LEU A 439 -3.15 -17.91 33.23
N PRO A 440 -2.90 -16.70 33.77
CA PRO A 440 -1.87 -16.46 34.76
C PRO A 440 -2.14 -17.26 36.03
N ALA A 441 -3.39 -17.24 36.53
CA ALA A 441 -3.79 -17.98 37.74
C ALA A 441 -3.70 -19.49 37.53
N ALA A 442 -4.07 -20.01 36.36
CA ALA A 442 -3.91 -21.41 36.02
C ALA A 442 -2.44 -21.85 36.01
N LYS A 443 -1.56 -21.04 35.46
CA LYS A 443 -0.11 -21.30 35.44
C LYS A 443 0.50 -21.25 36.84
N ALA A 444 0.00 -20.39 37.72
CA ALA A 444 0.47 -20.28 39.11
C ALA A 444 -0.13 -21.34 40.04
N GLY A 445 -1.15 -22.07 39.60
CA GLY A 445 -1.88 -23.03 40.47
C GLY A 445 -2.81 -22.34 41.47
N GLU A 446 -3.20 -21.08 41.24
CA GLU A 446 -3.98 -20.23 42.15
C GLU A 446 -5.42 -20.02 41.67
N MET A 447 -5.96 -20.96 40.87
CA MET A 447 -7.24 -20.80 40.18
C MET A 447 -8.42 -20.62 41.16
N GLU A 448 -8.46 -21.34 42.28
CA GLU A 448 -9.54 -21.25 43.27
C GLU A 448 -9.62 -19.83 43.86
N THR A 449 -8.50 -19.29 44.32
CA THR A 449 -8.40 -17.93 44.89
C THR A 449 -8.80 -16.89 43.84
N PHE A 450 -8.37 -17.08 42.60
CA PHE A 450 -8.73 -16.20 41.49
C PHE A 450 -10.22 -16.20 41.18
N LEU A 451 -10.84 -17.38 41.07
CA LEU A 451 -12.29 -17.51 40.83
C LEU A 451 -13.11 -16.89 41.96
N ASP A 452 -12.71 -17.11 43.22
CA ASP A 452 -13.33 -16.48 44.37
C ASP A 452 -13.28 -14.95 44.32
N SER A 453 -12.16 -14.37 43.86
CA SER A 453 -12.02 -12.92 43.71
C SER A 453 -12.89 -12.34 42.59
N VAL A 454 -13.13 -13.10 41.52
CA VAL A 454 -13.89 -12.65 40.35
C VAL A 454 -15.40 -12.82 40.50
N PHE A 455 -15.87 -13.89 41.18
CA PHE A 455 -17.29 -14.23 41.22
C PHE A 455 -17.97 -14.00 42.60
N LYS A 456 -17.21 -13.84 43.68
CA LYS A 456 -17.75 -13.57 45.03
C LYS A 456 -17.73 -12.08 45.42
N SER A 457 -17.24 -11.19 44.53
CA SER A 457 -17.17 -9.75 44.79
C SER A 457 -18.47 -9.02 44.45
#